data_a273f584a294c3822c04cad4dd6db392
#
_entry.id   a273f584a294c3822c04cad4dd6db392
#
_cell.length_a   1.000
_cell.length_b   1.000
_cell.length_c   1.000
_cell.angle_alpha   90.00
_cell.angle_beta   90.00
_cell.angle_gamma   90.00
#
_symmetry.space_group_name_H-M   'P 1'
#
loop_
_entity.id
_entity.type
_entity.pdbx_description
1 polymer ?
#
loop_
_entity_poly.entity_id
_entity_poly.type
_entity_poly.pdbx_seq_one_letter_code
_entity_poly.pdbx_strand_id
1 'polypeptide(L)'
;MLNARRLALLGSISPAAFVAVVIVVTALEWNFLHRIGWHLVQDSPIVYPSATAMGPYGWLQTLNFLQLGLAIIATATGLWIAVRPRPRVGAGLVFVAGIALVLATFTTDGTSATPTTWHGWIHGISFLLLLFSTLFGSLGLAFQLRNNLPWRPVAVVSVAVPVEIIATLVLSGAVKQAGGLLGIVSLLVIFGWYELLAVRLLTVTPKQQAG
;
A
#
# COMPACT_ATOMS: atom_id res chain seq x y z
N MET A 1 -26.48 7.28 -3.35
CA MET A 1 -26.02 6.17 -2.51
C MET A 1 -24.66 5.69 -3.01
N LEU A 2 -23.66 5.60 -2.13
CA LEU A 2 -22.35 5.01 -2.46
C LEU A 2 -22.54 3.52 -2.73
N ASN A 3 -22.21 3.10 -3.95
CA ASN A 3 -22.34 1.70 -4.36
C ASN A 3 -20.97 1.00 -4.15
N ALA A 4 -20.95 -0.05 -3.33
CA ALA A 4 -19.75 -0.84 -3.03
C ALA A 4 -18.99 -1.29 -4.30
N ARG A 5 -19.70 -1.59 -5.39
CA ARG A 5 -19.10 -1.97 -6.68
C ARG A 5 -18.30 -0.82 -7.30
N ARG A 6 -18.80 0.42 -7.27
CA ARG A 6 -18.05 1.59 -7.80
C ARG A 6 -16.79 1.87 -6.98
N LEU A 7 -16.89 1.73 -5.65
CA LEU A 7 -15.76 1.86 -4.75
C LEU A 7 -14.70 0.77 -5.02
N ALA A 8 -15.14 -0.45 -5.25
CA ALA A 8 -14.25 -1.57 -5.58
C ALA A 8 -13.56 -1.42 -6.95
N LEU A 9 -14.23 -0.84 -7.95
CA LEU A 9 -13.61 -0.56 -9.26
C LEU A 9 -12.40 0.37 -9.13
N LEU A 10 -12.50 1.42 -8.32
CA LEU A 10 -11.36 2.31 -8.06
C LEU A 10 -10.20 1.53 -7.42
N GLY A 11 -10.49 0.71 -6.42
CA GLY A 11 -9.49 -0.09 -5.73
C GLY A 11 -8.84 -1.18 -6.60
N SER A 12 -9.53 -1.72 -7.60
CA SER A 12 -9.02 -2.81 -8.45
C SER A 12 -8.07 -2.35 -9.56
N ILE A 13 -8.03 -1.05 -9.88
CA ILE A 13 -7.16 -0.51 -10.94
C ILE A 13 -5.98 0.26 -10.32
N SER A 14 -6.22 0.92 -9.20
CA SER A 14 -5.28 1.88 -8.62
C SER A 14 -3.93 1.28 -8.18
N PRO A 15 -3.82 0.08 -7.60
CA PRO A 15 -2.52 -0.49 -7.26
C PRO A 15 -1.66 -0.79 -8.49
N ALA A 16 -2.25 -1.36 -9.55
CA ALA A 16 -1.53 -1.59 -10.80
C ALA A 16 -1.12 -0.26 -11.47
N ALA A 17 -2.00 0.74 -11.47
CA ALA A 17 -1.69 2.08 -11.95
C ALA A 17 -0.56 2.72 -11.14
N PHE A 18 -0.58 2.56 -9.81
CA PHE A 18 0.49 3.04 -8.94
C PHE A 18 1.85 2.47 -9.33
N VAL A 19 1.94 1.16 -9.51
CA VAL A 19 3.18 0.48 -9.93
C VAL A 19 3.64 0.99 -11.30
N ALA A 20 2.73 1.12 -12.26
CA ALA A 20 3.06 1.62 -13.59
C ALA A 20 3.63 3.06 -13.54
N VAL A 21 3.02 3.95 -12.75
CA VAL A 21 3.52 5.33 -12.58
C VAL A 21 4.89 5.33 -11.88
N VAL A 22 5.09 4.50 -10.84
CA VAL A 22 6.41 4.37 -10.18
C VAL A 22 7.48 3.96 -11.19
N ILE A 23 7.21 2.98 -12.05
CA ILE A 23 8.16 2.53 -13.09
C ILE A 23 8.48 3.69 -14.05
N VAL A 24 7.46 4.39 -14.55
CA VAL A 24 7.65 5.51 -15.48
C VAL A 24 8.44 6.65 -14.84
N VAL A 25 8.07 7.08 -13.64
CA VAL A 25 8.76 8.17 -12.95
C VAL A 25 10.18 7.78 -12.60
N THR A 26 10.42 6.52 -12.17
CA THR A 26 11.78 6.01 -11.93
C THR A 26 12.63 6.07 -13.20
N ALA A 27 12.09 5.68 -14.34
CA ALA A 27 12.80 5.76 -15.61
C ALA A 27 13.12 7.21 -16.02
N LEU A 28 12.16 8.13 -15.85
CA LEU A 28 12.36 9.55 -16.14
C LEU A 28 13.38 10.21 -15.21
N GLU A 29 13.45 9.76 -13.96
CA GLU A 29 14.31 10.32 -12.92
C GLU A 29 15.55 9.45 -12.63
N TRP A 30 15.88 8.52 -13.48
CA TRP A 30 16.98 7.57 -13.28
C TRP A 30 18.29 8.23 -12.84
N ASN A 31 18.72 9.27 -13.58
CA ASN A 31 19.95 10.01 -13.27
C ASN A 31 19.85 10.83 -11.95
N PHE A 32 18.67 11.34 -11.63
CA PHE A 32 18.44 12.06 -10.38
C PHE A 32 18.53 11.09 -9.20
N LEU A 33 17.85 9.96 -9.26
CA LEU A 33 17.85 8.96 -8.19
C LEU A 33 19.25 8.43 -7.89
N HIS A 34 20.05 8.14 -8.93
CA HIS A 34 21.44 7.69 -8.74
C HIS A 34 22.33 8.77 -8.11
N ARG A 35 22.14 10.05 -8.48
CA ARG A 35 22.90 11.14 -7.88
C ARG A 35 22.61 11.33 -6.38
N ILE A 36 21.40 11.01 -5.93
CA ILE A 36 21.05 11.07 -4.51
C ILE A 36 21.35 9.76 -3.76
N GLY A 37 21.96 8.76 -4.43
CA GLY A 37 22.44 7.52 -3.80
C GLY A 37 21.45 6.35 -3.81
N TRP A 38 20.39 6.40 -4.63
CA TRP A 38 19.51 5.27 -4.79
C TRP A 38 20.11 4.17 -5.67
N HIS A 39 19.88 2.92 -5.27
CA HIS A 39 20.26 1.72 -6.01
C HIS A 39 19.10 0.73 -6.06
N LEU A 40 18.90 0.11 -7.23
CA LEU A 40 17.77 -0.79 -7.46
C LEU A 40 17.82 -2.05 -6.58
N VAL A 41 18.98 -2.64 -6.43
CA VAL A 41 19.16 -3.95 -5.77
C VAL A 41 19.64 -3.79 -4.34
N GLN A 42 20.67 -2.97 -4.15
CA GLN A 42 21.33 -2.82 -2.87
C GLN A 42 20.48 -2.00 -1.89
N ASP A 43 20.74 -2.20 -0.60
CA ASP A 43 20.24 -1.32 0.41
C ASP A 43 20.70 0.12 0.13
N SER A 44 19.78 1.05 0.24
CA SER A 44 20.01 2.47 -0.06
C SER A 44 19.49 3.31 1.10
N PRO A 45 20.20 4.36 1.49
CA PRO A 45 19.70 5.29 2.49
C PRO A 45 18.46 6.07 2.02
N ILE A 46 18.07 5.87 0.76
CA ILE A 46 16.97 6.56 0.10
C ILE A 46 15.69 5.76 0.24
N VAL A 47 14.64 6.40 0.71
CA VAL A 47 13.31 5.79 0.84
C VAL A 47 12.64 5.72 -0.54
N TYR A 48 12.58 4.53 -1.11
CA TYR A 48 11.93 4.28 -2.40
C TYR A 48 10.54 3.64 -2.19
N PRO A 49 9.51 3.98 -2.98
CA PRO A 49 9.51 4.88 -4.15
C PRO A 49 9.35 6.38 -3.81
N SER A 50 9.35 6.77 -2.54
CA SER A 50 9.07 8.15 -2.10
C SER A 50 10.09 9.16 -2.64
N ALA A 51 11.34 8.74 -2.84
CA ALA A 51 12.39 9.59 -3.38
C ALA A 51 12.08 10.12 -4.79
N THR A 52 11.28 9.40 -5.57
CA THR A 52 10.85 9.89 -6.90
C THR A 52 9.98 11.14 -6.81
N ALA A 53 9.34 11.42 -5.65
CA ALA A 53 8.59 12.66 -5.44
C ALA A 53 9.48 13.91 -5.28
N MET A 54 10.80 13.75 -5.15
CA MET A 54 11.75 14.85 -4.97
C MET A 54 12.33 15.37 -6.29
N GLY A 55 12.24 14.61 -7.36
CA GLY A 55 12.80 14.95 -8.66
C GLY A 55 11.91 15.88 -9.50
N PRO A 56 12.36 16.25 -10.69
CA PRO A 56 11.63 17.15 -11.59
C PRO A 56 10.20 16.69 -11.94
N TYR A 57 9.97 15.39 -12.00
CA TYR A 57 8.65 14.78 -12.26
C TYR A 57 7.95 14.32 -10.98
N GLY A 58 8.43 14.75 -9.81
CA GLY A 58 7.96 14.31 -8.50
C GLY A 58 6.48 14.55 -8.23
N TRP A 59 5.88 15.55 -8.88
CA TRP A 59 4.45 15.81 -8.81
C TRP A 59 3.60 14.63 -9.31
N LEU A 60 4.09 13.84 -10.28
CA LEU A 60 3.43 12.61 -10.73
C LEU A 60 3.35 11.59 -9.61
N GLN A 61 4.46 11.41 -8.88
CA GLN A 61 4.49 10.48 -7.75
C GLN A 61 3.63 10.97 -6.58
N THR A 62 3.57 12.26 -6.34
CA THR A 62 2.68 12.87 -5.35
C THR A 62 1.21 12.57 -5.67
N LEU A 63 0.78 12.80 -6.91
CA LEU A 63 -0.57 12.45 -7.37
C LEU A 63 -0.82 10.93 -7.31
N ASN A 64 0.21 10.13 -7.55
CA ASN A 64 0.16 8.68 -7.49
C ASN A 64 -0.10 8.16 -6.07
N PHE A 65 0.53 8.74 -5.04
CA PHE A 65 0.20 8.45 -3.65
C PHE A 65 -1.23 8.84 -3.29
N LEU A 66 -1.68 10.02 -3.73
CA LEU A 66 -3.02 10.50 -3.49
C LEU A 66 -4.08 9.55 -4.09
N GLN A 67 -3.94 9.19 -5.37
CA GLN A 67 -4.89 8.31 -6.05
C GLN A 67 -4.97 6.94 -5.39
N LEU A 68 -3.82 6.34 -5.02
CA LEU A 68 -3.79 5.04 -4.35
C LEU A 68 -4.42 5.13 -2.95
N GLY A 69 -4.11 6.17 -2.18
CA GLY A 69 -4.67 6.39 -0.85
C GLY A 69 -6.20 6.49 -0.89
N LEU A 70 -6.75 7.29 -1.82
CA LEU A 70 -8.19 7.42 -2.01
C LEU A 70 -8.85 6.11 -2.46
N ALA A 71 -8.19 5.33 -3.31
CA ALA A 71 -8.68 4.03 -3.76
C ALA A 71 -8.71 2.99 -2.62
N ILE A 72 -7.72 2.99 -1.73
CA ILE A 72 -7.70 2.12 -0.55
C ILE A 72 -8.80 2.53 0.44
N ILE A 73 -9.01 3.83 0.67
CA ILE A 73 -10.15 4.34 1.46
C ILE A 73 -11.48 3.87 0.87
N ALA A 74 -11.63 3.96 -0.47
CA ALA A 74 -12.82 3.49 -1.16
C ALA A 74 -13.02 1.98 -0.97
N THR A 75 -11.96 1.19 -1.10
CA THR A 75 -12.00 -0.28 -0.88
C THR A 75 -12.42 -0.61 0.55
N ALA A 76 -11.82 0.03 1.55
CA ALA A 76 -12.16 -0.14 2.97
C ALA A 76 -13.64 0.20 3.24
N THR A 77 -14.12 1.29 2.67
CA THR A 77 -15.53 1.69 2.75
C THR A 77 -16.44 0.65 2.09
N GLY A 78 -16.04 0.12 0.93
CA GLY A 78 -16.75 -0.96 0.25
C GLY A 78 -16.83 -2.24 1.10
N LEU A 79 -15.74 -2.65 1.75
CA LEU A 79 -15.72 -3.77 2.70
C LEU A 79 -16.69 -3.55 3.86
N TRP A 80 -16.70 -2.36 4.44
CA TRP A 80 -17.60 -2.00 5.53
C TRP A 80 -19.07 -2.06 5.14
N ILE A 81 -19.41 -1.63 3.93
CA ILE A 81 -20.79 -1.59 3.43
C ILE A 81 -21.28 -2.98 3.03
N ALA A 82 -20.46 -3.77 2.31
CA ALA A 82 -20.92 -4.97 1.61
C ALA A 82 -20.69 -6.28 2.38
N VAL A 83 -19.69 -6.36 3.26
CA VAL A 83 -19.34 -7.63 3.95
C VAL A 83 -20.16 -7.81 5.22
N ARG A 84 -20.71 -9.02 5.43
CA ARG A 84 -21.46 -9.35 6.65
C ARG A 84 -20.95 -10.69 7.22
N PRO A 85 -20.70 -10.77 8.55
CA PRO A 85 -20.64 -9.65 9.50
C PRO A 85 -19.56 -8.65 9.11
N ARG A 86 -19.74 -7.39 9.51
CA ARG A 86 -18.80 -6.31 9.15
C ARG A 86 -17.41 -6.56 9.74
N PRO A 87 -16.34 -6.57 8.93
CA PRO A 87 -14.96 -6.73 9.42
C PRO A 87 -14.42 -5.40 9.97
N ARG A 88 -14.98 -4.95 11.11
CA ARG A 88 -14.78 -3.58 11.66
C ARG A 88 -13.31 -3.22 11.84
N VAL A 89 -12.54 -4.08 12.51
CA VAL A 89 -11.13 -3.80 12.81
C VAL A 89 -10.30 -3.83 11.52
N GLY A 90 -10.42 -4.91 10.74
CA GLY A 90 -9.65 -5.05 9.50
C GLY A 90 -9.95 -3.94 8.50
N ALA A 91 -11.24 -3.67 8.21
CA ALA A 91 -11.62 -2.60 7.29
C ALA A 91 -11.25 -1.20 7.83
N GLY A 92 -11.35 -0.97 9.14
CA GLY A 92 -10.92 0.26 9.78
C GLY A 92 -9.43 0.51 9.62
N LEU A 93 -8.59 -0.51 9.79
CA LEU A 93 -7.14 -0.40 9.60
C LEU A 93 -6.77 -0.24 8.12
N VAL A 94 -7.47 -0.89 7.18
CA VAL A 94 -7.32 -0.63 5.75
C VAL A 94 -7.67 0.83 5.41
N PHE A 95 -8.70 1.40 6.04
CA PHE A 95 -9.04 2.81 5.88
C PHE A 95 -7.91 3.73 6.38
N VAL A 96 -7.33 3.42 7.55
CA VAL A 96 -6.18 4.15 8.10
C VAL A 96 -4.96 4.05 7.17
N ALA A 97 -4.70 2.89 6.57
CA ALA A 97 -3.64 2.73 5.57
C ALA A 97 -3.84 3.65 4.35
N GLY A 98 -5.08 3.81 3.90
CA GLY A 98 -5.39 4.75 2.82
C GLY A 98 -5.14 6.21 3.24
N ILE A 99 -5.50 6.61 4.47
CA ILE A 99 -5.14 7.93 5.02
C ILE A 99 -3.63 8.11 5.06
N ALA A 100 -2.89 7.09 5.49
CA ALA A 100 -1.43 7.13 5.52
C ALA A 100 -0.84 7.43 4.14
N LEU A 101 -1.35 6.80 3.08
CA LEU A 101 -0.91 7.10 1.71
C LEU A 101 -1.30 8.51 1.24
N VAL A 102 -2.45 9.03 1.66
CA VAL A 102 -2.79 10.45 1.42
C VAL A 102 -1.79 11.36 2.14
N LEU A 103 -1.40 11.05 3.37
CA LEU A 103 -0.37 11.81 4.08
C LEU A 103 1.03 11.64 3.46
N ALA A 104 1.33 10.53 2.80
CA ALA A 104 2.58 10.32 2.08
C ALA A 104 2.76 11.23 0.85
N THR A 105 1.75 12.04 0.48
CA THR A 105 1.86 13.12 -0.51
C THR A 105 2.77 14.26 -0.05
N PHE A 106 2.98 14.42 1.26
CA PHE A 106 4.03 15.31 1.77
C PHE A 106 5.40 14.70 1.42
N THR A 107 6.28 15.53 0.85
CA THR A 107 7.56 15.08 0.32
C THR A 107 8.49 14.58 1.42
N THR A 108 9.20 13.48 1.17
CA THR A 108 10.26 13.00 2.06
C THR A 108 11.48 13.94 2.05
N ASP A 109 12.32 13.86 3.08
CA ASP A 109 13.59 14.59 3.16
C ASP A 109 14.77 13.89 2.43
N GLY A 110 14.49 12.89 1.64
CA GLY A 110 15.49 12.22 0.82
C GLY A 110 16.33 11.19 1.57
N THR A 111 17.56 11.52 1.90
CA THR A 111 18.59 10.56 2.31
C THR A 111 18.63 10.26 3.81
N SER A 112 17.80 10.88 4.62
CA SER A 112 17.92 10.78 6.07
C SER A 112 16.93 9.79 6.67
N ALA A 113 17.43 8.89 7.51
CA ALA A 113 16.59 8.10 8.40
C ALA A 113 15.89 8.99 9.46
N THR A 114 16.41 10.21 9.69
CA THR A 114 15.86 11.23 10.59
C THR A 114 15.33 12.40 9.77
N PRO A 115 14.01 12.58 9.71
CA PRO A 115 13.43 13.74 9.05
C PRO A 115 13.89 15.05 9.71
N THR A 116 14.22 16.05 8.89
CA THR A 116 14.67 17.37 9.33
C THR A 116 13.63 18.45 9.12
N THR A 117 12.67 18.23 8.22
CA THR A 117 11.57 19.15 7.91
C THR A 117 10.25 18.63 8.45
N TRP A 118 9.29 19.52 8.65
CA TRP A 118 7.94 19.14 9.11
C TRP A 118 7.23 18.20 8.11
N HIS A 119 7.40 18.41 6.80
CA HIS A 119 6.80 17.53 5.79
C HIS A 119 7.50 16.16 5.75
N GLY A 120 8.82 16.10 5.94
CA GLY A 120 9.55 14.84 6.08
C GLY A 120 9.08 14.04 7.31
N TRP A 121 8.78 14.71 8.43
CA TRP A 121 8.19 14.06 9.60
C TRP A 121 6.81 13.49 9.31
N ILE A 122 5.92 14.25 8.63
CA ILE A 122 4.61 13.74 8.23
C ILE A 122 4.78 12.52 7.33
N HIS A 123 5.67 12.58 6.34
CA HIS A 123 5.96 11.46 5.45
C HIS A 123 6.46 10.23 6.21
N GLY A 124 7.43 10.39 7.12
CA GLY A 124 7.96 9.30 7.94
C GLY A 124 6.91 8.65 8.83
N ILE A 125 6.08 9.46 9.50
CA ILE A 125 4.95 8.96 10.31
C ILE A 125 3.93 8.25 9.43
N SER A 126 3.63 8.77 8.23
CA SER A 126 2.71 8.14 7.31
C SER A 126 3.19 6.76 6.86
N PHE A 127 4.49 6.58 6.64
CA PHE A 127 5.07 5.28 6.31
C PHE A 127 4.88 4.27 7.45
N LEU A 128 5.17 4.65 8.70
CA LEU A 128 4.95 3.78 9.85
C LEU A 128 3.46 3.46 10.02
N LEU A 129 2.60 4.45 9.86
CA LEU A 129 1.15 4.26 9.92
C LEU A 129 0.65 3.29 8.84
N LEU A 130 1.15 3.41 7.60
CA LEU A 130 0.86 2.49 6.51
C LEU A 130 1.31 1.06 6.86
N LEU A 131 2.56 0.91 7.32
CA LEU A 131 3.14 -0.39 7.67
C LEU A 131 2.34 -1.09 8.76
N PHE A 132 2.12 -0.44 9.90
CA PHE A 132 1.39 -1.02 11.02
C PHE A 132 -0.07 -1.27 10.72
N SER A 133 -0.74 -0.34 10.03
CA SER A 133 -2.15 -0.53 9.65
C SER A 133 -2.32 -1.65 8.62
N THR A 134 -1.36 -1.86 7.71
CA THR A 134 -1.37 -3.00 6.78
C THR A 134 -1.15 -4.31 7.53
N LEU A 135 -0.14 -4.38 8.39
CA LEU A 135 0.19 -5.57 9.18
C LEU A 135 -0.99 -6.01 10.05
N PHE A 136 -1.50 -5.12 10.89
CA PHE A 136 -2.62 -5.45 11.78
C PHE A 136 -3.97 -5.49 11.06
N GLY A 137 -4.14 -4.73 9.99
CA GLY A 137 -5.33 -4.76 9.15
C GLY A 137 -5.49 -6.09 8.42
N SER A 138 -4.41 -6.65 7.89
CA SER A 138 -4.42 -7.96 7.25
C SER A 138 -4.71 -9.08 8.26
N LEU A 139 -4.08 -9.08 9.44
CA LEU A 139 -4.42 -10.01 10.52
C LEU A 139 -5.88 -9.87 10.97
N GLY A 140 -6.36 -8.64 11.12
CA GLY A 140 -7.76 -8.36 11.47
C GLY A 140 -8.74 -8.92 10.43
N LEU A 141 -8.47 -8.73 9.13
CA LEU A 141 -9.28 -9.31 8.06
C LEU A 141 -9.18 -10.84 8.02
N ALA A 142 -7.98 -11.40 8.18
CA ALA A 142 -7.78 -12.84 8.24
C ALA A 142 -8.66 -13.47 9.33
N PHE A 143 -8.62 -12.92 10.54
CA PHE A 143 -9.41 -13.42 11.67
C PHE A 143 -10.91 -13.23 11.48
N GLN A 144 -11.34 -12.04 11.04
CA GLN A 144 -12.77 -11.69 10.92
C GLN A 144 -13.47 -12.39 9.73
N LEU A 145 -12.71 -12.73 8.68
CA LEU A 145 -13.25 -13.32 7.45
C LEU A 145 -13.06 -14.86 7.37
N ARG A 146 -12.34 -15.49 8.30
CA ARG A 146 -12.00 -16.94 8.26
C ARG A 146 -13.20 -17.86 8.09
N ASN A 147 -14.33 -17.52 8.69
CA ASN A 147 -15.56 -18.30 8.67
C ASN A 147 -16.56 -17.82 7.60
N ASN A 148 -16.22 -16.80 6.82
CA ASN A 148 -17.05 -16.27 5.75
C ASN A 148 -16.65 -16.97 4.43
N LEU A 149 -17.40 -17.98 4.01
CA LEU A 149 -17.06 -18.81 2.85
C LEU A 149 -16.70 -18.01 1.59
N PRO A 150 -17.49 -16.99 1.16
CA PRO A 150 -17.11 -16.14 0.04
C PRO A 150 -15.78 -15.39 0.22
N TRP A 151 -15.36 -15.10 1.45
CA TRP A 151 -14.17 -14.31 1.76
C TRP A 151 -12.99 -15.13 2.29
N ARG A 152 -13.18 -16.42 2.52
CA ARG A 152 -12.16 -17.33 3.04
C ARG A 152 -10.83 -17.30 2.26
N PRO A 153 -10.83 -17.27 0.90
CA PRO A 153 -9.57 -17.16 0.16
C PRO A 153 -8.78 -15.88 0.50
N VAL A 154 -9.48 -14.75 0.65
CA VAL A 154 -8.87 -13.50 1.09
C VAL A 154 -8.33 -13.61 2.50
N ALA A 155 -9.07 -14.22 3.43
CA ALA A 155 -8.61 -14.43 4.80
C ALA A 155 -7.30 -15.24 4.85
N VAL A 156 -7.15 -16.27 4.02
CA VAL A 156 -5.92 -17.07 3.92
C VAL A 156 -4.75 -16.24 3.40
N VAL A 157 -4.93 -15.52 2.29
CA VAL A 157 -3.88 -14.66 1.73
C VAL A 157 -3.49 -13.53 2.70
N SER A 158 -4.46 -13.01 3.46
CA SER A 158 -4.20 -11.96 4.46
C SER A 158 -3.28 -12.40 5.61
N VAL A 159 -3.11 -13.70 5.85
CA VAL A 159 -2.10 -14.21 6.81
C VAL A 159 -0.69 -14.13 6.23
N ALA A 160 -0.53 -14.24 4.91
CA ALA A 160 0.78 -14.19 4.28
C ALA A 160 1.40 -12.78 4.31
N VAL A 161 0.58 -11.73 4.30
CA VAL A 161 1.06 -10.33 4.28
C VAL A 161 1.93 -9.97 5.49
N PRO A 162 1.51 -10.20 6.76
CA PRO A 162 2.37 -9.90 7.91
C PRO A 162 3.62 -10.78 7.96
N VAL A 163 3.54 -12.03 7.49
CA VAL A 163 4.71 -12.91 7.41
C VAL A 163 5.73 -12.35 6.41
N GLU A 164 5.27 -11.89 5.25
CA GLU A 164 6.11 -11.27 4.24
C GLU A 164 6.75 -9.96 4.74
N ILE A 165 5.97 -9.06 5.37
CA ILE A 165 6.48 -7.81 5.92
C ILE A 165 7.59 -8.08 6.96
N ILE A 166 7.36 -9.01 7.89
CA ILE A 166 8.34 -9.36 8.92
C ILE A 166 9.57 -10.01 8.28
N ALA A 167 9.37 -10.92 7.34
CA ALA A 167 10.48 -11.57 6.62
C ALA A 167 11.34 -10.54 5.87
N THR A 168 10.72 -9.59 5.17
CA THR A 168 11.43 -8.52 4.48
C THR A 168 12.23 -7.66 5.43
N LEU A 169 11.67 -7.24 6.57
CA LEU A 169 12.38 -6.45 7.56
C LEU A 169 13.61 -7.19 8.12
N VAL A 170 13.46 -8.49 8.44
CA VAL A 170 14.57 -9.31 8.95
C VAL A 170 15.63 -9.54 7.88
N LEU A 171 15.21 -9.92 6.67
CA LEU A 171 16.15 -10.21 5.56
C LEU A 171 16.87 -8.97 5.07
N SER A 172 16.21 -7.81 5.00
CA SER A 172 16.87 -6.54 4.61
C SER A 172 17.95 -6.14 5.62
N GLY A 173 17.74 -6.42 6.92
CA GLY A 173 18.77 -6.21 7.93
C GLY A 173 19.95 -7.18 7.81
N ALA A 174 19.71 -8.41 7.38
CA ALA A 174 20.71 -9.46 7.26
C ALA A 174 21.47 -9.43 5.92
N VAL A 175 20.80 -9.05 4.84
CA VAL A 175 21.33 -9.12 3.44
C VAL A 175 21.23 -7.73 2.79
N LYS A 176 22.10 -6.82 3.20
CA LYS A 176 22.14 -5.43 2.70
C LYS A 176 22.31 -5.32 1.18
N GLN A 177 22.99 -6.32 0.55
CA GLN A 177 23.18 -6.36 -0.90
C GLN A 177 21.87 -6.53 -1.69
N ALA A 178 20.79 -6.98 -1.04
CA ALA A 178 19.49 -7.21 -1.67
C ALA A 178 18.36 -6.35 -1.05
N GLY A 179 18.68 -5.44 -0.12
CA GLY A 179 17.68 -4.67 0.64
C GLY A 179 16.72 -3.86 -0.25
N GLY A 180 17.23 -3.23 -1.30
CA GLY A 180 16.41 -2.50 -2.27
C GLY A 180 15.41 -3.39 -3.00
N LEU A 181 15.85 -4.53 -3.48
CA LEU A 181 15.00 -5.51 -4.18
C LEU A 181 13.93 -6.09 -3.22
N LEU A 182 14.31 -6.44 -1.99
CA LEU A 182 13.38 -6.94 -0.98
C LEU A 182 12.28 -5.92 -0.68
N GLY A 183 12.64 -4.64 -0.55
CA GLY A 183 11.66 -3.57 -0.35
C GLY A 183 10.67 -3.43 -1.52
N ILE A 184 11.15 -3.55 -2.77
CA ILE A 184 10.30 -3.52 -3.96
C ILE A 184 9.33 -4.71 -3.96
N VAL A 185 9.82 -5.92 -3.68
CA VAL A 185 8.98 -7.12 -3.60
C VAL A 185 7.90 -6.96 -2.53
N SER A 186 8.25 -6.44 -1.35
CA SER A 186 7.30 -6.17 -0.27
C SER A 186 6.21 -5.19 -0.69
N LEU A 187 6.57 -4.10 -1.37
CA LEU A 187 5.58 -3.15 -1.90
C LEU A 187 4.61 -3.80 -2.89
N LEU A 188 5.13 -4.65 -3.80
CA LEU A 188 4.28 -5.37 -4.76
C LEU A 188 3.32 -6.33 -4.06
N VAL A 189 3.76 -7.04 -3.02
CA VAL A 189 2.90 -7.94 -2.23
C VAL A 189 1.83 -7.15 -1.49
N ILE A 190 2.19 -6.05 -0.84
CA ILE A 190 1.27 -5.19 -0.09
C ILE A 190 0.22 -4.59 -1.04
N PHE A 191 0.61 -4.01 -2.16
CA PHE A 191 -0.32 -3.39 -3.09
C PHE A 191 -1.16 -4.42 -3.85
N GLY A 192 -0.58 -5.57 -4.20
CA GLY A 192 -1.31 -6.72 -4.75
C GLY A 192 -2.38 -7.25 -3.78
N TRP A 193 -2.11 -7.22 -2.47
CA TRP A 193 -3.11 -7.57 -1.47
C TRP A 193 -4.26 -6.55 -1.42
N TYR A 194 -4.01 -5.24 -1.48
CA TYR A 194 -5.08 -4.25 -1.57
C TYR A 194 -5.91 -4.40 -2.85
N GLU A 195 -5.27 -4.71 -3.98
CA GLU A 195 -5.96 -5.01 -5.23
C GLU A 195 -6.85 -6.25 -5.09
N LEU A 196 -6.34 -7.33 -4.46
CA LEU A 196 -7.11 -8.54 -4.20
C LEU A 196 -8.37 -8.27 -3.37
N LEU A 197 -8.29 -7.40 -2.36
CA LEU A 197 -9.47 -6.99 -1.56
C LEU A 197 -10.53 -6.36 -2.46
N ALA A 198 -10.13 -5.45 -3.34
CA ALA A 198 -11.03 -4.73 -4.23
C ALA A 198 -11.62 -5.64 -5.32
N VAL A 199 -10.81 -6.49 -5.94
CA VAL A 199 -11.25 -7.49 -6.93
C VAL A 199 -12.23 -8.47 -6.30
N ARG A 200 -11.96 -8.92 -5.08
CA ARG A 200 -12.89 -9.80 -4.36
C ARG A 200 -14.22 -9.13 -4.06
N LEU A 201 -14.17 -7.86 -3.69
CA LEU A 201 -15.37 -7.06 -3.45
C LEU A 201 -16.23 -6.95 -4.73
N LEU A 202 -15.61 -6.78 -5.91
CA LEU A 202 -16.30 -6.77 -7.20
C LEU A 202 -16.96 -8.10 -7.53
N THR A 203 -16.32 -9.22 -7.21
CA THR A 203 -16.79 -10.56 -7.61
C THR A 203 -17.85 -11.12 -6.67
N VAL A 204 -17.87 -10.72 -5.40
CA VAL A 204 -18.77 -11.25 -4.37
C VAL A 204 -20.05 -10.42 -4.23
N THR A 205 -19.95 -9.08 -4.36
CA THR A 205 -21.08 -8.17 -4.11
C THR A 205 -22.30 -8.39 -5.02
N PRO A 206 -22.18 -8.69 -6.34
CA PRO A 206 -23.35 -8.91 -7.19
C PRO A 206 -24.17 -10.15 -6.83
N LYS A 207 -23.54 -11.15 -6.21
CA LYS A 207 -24.20 -12.42 -5.85
C LYS A 207 -25.00 -12.32 -4.55
N GLN A 208 -24.66 -11.38 -3.68
CA GLN A 208 -25.34 -11.19 -2.39
C GLN A 208 -26.55 -10.24 -2.47
N GLN A 209 -26.69 -9.48 -3.55
CA GLN A 209 -27.83 -8.58 -3.78
C GLN A 209 -28.97 -9.24 -4.55
N ALA A 210 -28.78 -10.45 -5.07
CA ALA A 210 -29.77 -11.21 -5.85
C ALA A 210 -30.47 -12.31 -5.02
N GLY A 211 -30.16 -12.47 -3.76
CA GLY A 211 -30.81 -13.35 -2.78
C GLY A 211 -31.38 -12.57 -1.60
#